data_1137d46bfa2e8f6bb93a9cffb76c9a33
#
_entry.id   1137d46bfa2e8f6bb93a9cffb76c9a33
#
_cell.length_a   1.000
_cell.length_b   1.000
_cell.length_c   1.000
_cell.angle_alpha   90.00
_cell.angle_beta   90.00
_cell.angle_gamma   90.00
#
_symmetry.space_group_name_H-M   'P 1'
#
loop_
_entity.id
_entity.type
_entity.pdbx_description
1 polymer ?
#
loop_
_entity_poly.entity_id
_entity_poly.type
_entity_poly.pdbx_seq_one_letter_code
_entity_poly.pdbx_strand_id
1 'polypeptide(L)'
;MKYYCEITSWGDEALLFLDNPEANFIIIFNNNAPAELAAFSVLHTPGNYNADPAVGDMMVVCEKAFTITAIGDEALDTLKEMGHCTLSFKGGDTAERPGCIMLQGDEPLTKDDIKAGATIEIY
;
A
#
# COMPACT_ATOMS: atom_id res chain seq x y z
N MET A 1 -8.92 14.33 3.13
CA MET A 1 -8.12 13.20 2.60
C MET A 1 -6.64 13.46 2.88
N LYS A 2 -5.99 12.50 3.54
CA LYS A 2 -4.58 12.65 3.92
C LYS A 2 -3.61 12.25 2.82
N TYR A 3 -3.99 11.27 2.01
CA TYR A 3 -3.17 10.76 0.92
C TYR A 3 -4.03 10.27 -0.23
N TYR A 4 -3.53 10.46 -1.46
CA TYR A 4 -4.21 9.98 -2.67
C TYR A 4 -3.19 9.65 -3.75
N CYS A 5 -3.35 8.49 -4.40
CA CYS A 5 -2.64 8.18 -5.63
C CYS A 5 -3.49 7.26 -6.51
N GLU A 6 -3.08 7.12 -7.77
CA GLU A 6 -3.77 6.29 -8.75
C GLU A 6 -2.81 5.23 -9.29
N ILE A 7 -3.23 3.97 -9.29
CA ILE A 7 -2.44 2.86 -9.82
C ILE A 7 -2.33 3.01 -11.34
N THR A 8 -1.11 2.89 -11.86
CA THR A 8 -0.84 2.96 -13.29
C THR A 8 -0.46 1.62 -13.90
N SER A 9 0.27 0.79 -13.15
CA SER A 9 0.74 -0.51 -13.62
C SER A 9 1.24 -1.33 -12.42
N TRP A 10 1.78 -2.50 -12.68
CA TRP A 10 2.42 -3.33 -11.66
C TRP A 10 3.44 -4.25 -12.33
N GLY A 11 4.47 -4.61 -11.59
CA GLY A 11 5.52 -5.49 -12.08
C GLY A 11 5.06 -6.95 -12.13
N ASP A 12 5.82 -7.79 -12.83
CA ASP A 12 5.47 -9.19 -13.05
C ASP A 12 5.36 -9.99 -11.75
N GLU A 13 6.05 -9.57 -10.70
CA GLU A 13 6.08 -10.26 -9.41
C GLU A 13 5.35 -9.50 -8.30
N ALA A 14 4.66 -8.40 -8.65
CA ALA A 14 4.04 -7.51 -7.66
C ALA A 14 2.90 -8.17 -6.87
N LEU A 15 2.20 -9.13 -7.45
CA LEU A 15 1.01 -9.72 -6.85
C LEU A 15 1.24 -11.12 -6.30
N LEU A 16 2.48 -11.60 -6.29
CA LEU A 16 2.81 -12.95 -5.83
C LEU A 16 2.43 -13.21 -4.37
N PHE A 17 2.60 -12.20 -3.53
CA PHE A 17 2.40 -12.35 -2.09
C PHE A 17 0.97 -12.09 -1.65
N LEU A 18 0.14 -11.54 -2.54
CA LEU A 18 -1.23 -11.16 -2.19
C LEU A 18 -2.11 -12.38 -1.90
N ASP A 19 -1.92 -13.47 -2.65
CA ASP A 19 -2.71 -14.70 -2.48
C ASP A 19 -2.17 -15.63 -1.40
N ASN A 20 -0.99 -15.32 -0.85
CA ASN A 20 -0.38 -16.13 0.20
C ASN A 20 -0.86 -15.63 1.56
N PRO A 21 -1.65 -16.41 2.33
CA PRO A 21 -2.20 -15.95 3.61
C PRO A 21 -1.12 -15.59 4.64
N GLU A 22 0.05 -16.20 4.56
CA GLU A 22 1.14 -15.91 5.48
C GLU A 22 1.87 -14.62 5.12
N ALA A 23 1.95 -14.28 3.84
CA ALA A 23 2.57 -13.05 3.38
C ALA A 23 1.55 -11.91 3.33
N ASN A 24 0.56 -12.02 2.47
CA ASN A 24 -0.61 -11.14 2.33
C ASN A 24 -0.30 -9.66 2.33
N PHE A 25 0.58 -9.24 1.42
CA PHE A 25 0.96 -7.83 1.28
C PHE A 25 1.18 -7.45 -0.17
N ILE A 26 1.17 -6.14 -0.43
CA ILE A 26 1.68 -5.56 -1.67
C ILE A 26 2.70 -4.49 -1.31
N ILE A 27 3.64 -4.27 -2.22
CA ILE A 27 4.59 -3.15 -2.14
C ILE A 27 4.11 -2.10 -3.13
N ILE A 28 3.99 -0.85 -2.70
CA ILE A 28 3.64 0.25 -3.59
C ILE A 28 4.85 1.15 -3.80
N PHE A 29 4.91 1.79 -4.98
CA PHE A 29 6.01 2.68 -5.34
C PHE A 29 5.52 3.68 -6.41
N ASN A 30 6.08 4.89 -6.40
CA ASN A 30 5.86 5.83 -7.50
C ASN A 30 6.24 5.19 -8.82
N ASN A 31 5.54 5.55 -9.90
CA ASN A 31 5.73 4.92 -11.20
C ASN A 31 7.06 5.26 -11.89
N ASN A 32 7.91 6.05 -11.26
CA ASN A 32 9.30 6.29 -11.69
C ASN A 32 10.30 5.38 -10.95
N ALA A 33 9.83 4.30 -10.33
CA ALA A 33 10.69 3.38 -9.59
C ALA A 33 11.78 2.78 -10.46
N PRO A 34 12.99 2.50 -9.89
CA PRO A 34 14.01 1.75 -10.60
C PRO A 34 13.48 0.39 -11.06
N ALA A 35 13.95 -0.09 -12.20
CA ALA A 35 13.44 -1.33 -12.81
C ALA A 35 13.45 -2.52 -11.84
N GLU A 36 14.47 -2.63 -11.01
CA GLU A 36 14.61 -3.74 -10.05
C GLU A 36 13.50 -3.73 -9.01
N LEU A 37 13.09 -2.56 -8.55
CA LEU A 37 12.02 -2.41 -7.56
C LEU A 37 10.64 -2.44 -8.22
N ALA A 38 10.54 -1.93 -9.45
CA ALA A 38 9.29 -1.94 -10.21
C ALA A 38 8.77 -3.35 -10.45
N ALA A 39 9.66 -4.32 -10.62
CA ALA A 39 9.28 -5.71 -10.84
C ALA A 39 8.43 -6.30 -9.70
N PHE A 40 8.63 -5.82 -8.47
CA PHE A 40 7.94 -6.32 -7.28
C PHE A 40 6.85 -5.38 -6.78
N SER A 41 6.60 -4.27 -7.45
CA SER A 41 5.77 -3.20 -6.92
C SER A 41 4.50 -2.96 -7.73
N VAL A 42 3.45 -2.55 -7.04
CA VAL A 42 2.30 -1.89 -7.64
C VAL A 42 2.69 -0.44 -7.82
N LEU A 43 2.69 0.03 -9.05
CA LEU A 43 3.18 1.36 -9.42
C LEU A 43 2.02 2.34 -9.52
N HIS A 44 2.24 3.56 -9.04
CA HIS A 44 1.20 4.56 -9.00
C HIS A 44 1.73 5.95 -9.32
N THR A 45 0.82 6.88 -9.60
CA THR A 45 1.17 8.30 -9.77
C THR A 45 1.84 8.82 -8.50
N PRO A 46 2.70 9.84 -8.58
CA PRO A 46 3.18 10.54 -7.38
C PRO A 46 1.99 10.98 -6.54
N GLY A 47 2.00 10.58 -5.27
CA GLY A 47 0.85 10.79 -4.40
C GLY A 47 0.73 12.23 -3.89
N ASN A 48 -0.50 12.60 -3.56
CA ASN A 48 -0.77 13.84 -2.83
C ASN A 48 -0.74 13.51 -1.33
N TYR A 49 0.34 13.90 -0.67
CA TYR A 49 0.53 13.68 0.76
C TYR A 49 0.19 14.97 1.51
N ASN A 50 -1.02 15.04 2.06
CA ASN A 50 -1.55 16.26 2.66
C ASN A 50 -1.40 16.30 4.18
N ALA A 51 -1.36 15.14 4.82
CA ALA A 51 -1.19 15.02 6.26
C ALA A 51 -0.67 13.62 6.59
N ASP A 52 -0.04 13.47 7.73
CA ASP A 52 0.49 12.18 8.16
C ASP A 52 -0.66 11.21 8.48
N PRO A 53 -0.67 10.03 7.86
CA PRO A 53 -1.54 8.94 8.30
C PRO A 53 -1.28 8.55 9.75
N ALA A 54 -2.33 8.08 10.41
CA ALA A 54 -2.25 7.65 11.81
C ALA A 54 -3.00 6.34 12.00
N VAL A 55 -2.65 5.62 13.05
CA VAL A 55 -3.39 4.42 13.47
C VAL A 55 -4.84 4.81 13.75
N GLY A 56 -5.77 4.03 13.22
CA GLY A 56 -7.21 4.32 13.28
C GLY A 56 -7.76 4.97 12.02
N ASP A 57 -6.90 5.48 11.16
CA ASP A 57 -7.34 6.06 9.89
C ASP A 57 -7.85 4.97 8.95
N MET A 58 -8.70 5.37 8.02
CA MET A 58 -9.18 4.49 6.96
C MET A 58 -8.29 4.61 5.73
N MET A 59 -7.84 3.47 5.21
CA MET A 59 -7.19 3.39 3.91
C MET A 59 -8.10 2.65 2.94
N VAL A 60 -8.47 3.30 1.84
CA VAL A 60 -9.24 2.67 0.77
C VAL A 60 -8.26 2.26 -0.32
N VAL A 61 -8.20 0.97 -0.60
CA VAL A 61 -7.33 0.40 -1.63
C VAL A 61 -8.23 -0.28 -2.66
N CYS A 62 -8.24 0.25 -3.88
CA CYS A 62 -9.03 -0.32 -4.97
C CYS A 62 -10.50 -0.52 -4.55
N GLU A 63 -11.09 0.51 -3.94
CA GLU A 63 -12.48 0.56 -3.46
C GLU A 63 -12.79 -0.29 -2.23
N LYS A 64 -11.81 -0.98 -1.66
CA LYS A 64 -11.99 -1.75 -0.41
C LYS A 64 -11.41 -0.98 0.76
N ALA A 65 -12.19 -0.89 1.83
CA ALA A 65 -11.83 -0.10 3.02
C ALA A 65 -11.09 -0.97 4.05
N PHE A 66 -10.02 -0.40 4.58
CA PHE A 66 -9.21 -1.02 5.63
C PHE A 66 -8.96 0.00 6.73
N THR A 67 -8.79 -0.50 7.94
CA THR A 67 -8.35 0.32 9.07
C THR A 67 -6.85 0.17 9.23
N ILE A 68 -6.13 1.28 9.40
CA ILE A 68 -4.71 1.26 9.72
C ILE A 68 -4.58 0.85 11.18
N THR A 69 -3.92 -0.28 11.44
CA THR A 69 -3.77 -0.83 12.79
C THR A 69 -2.38 -0.61 13.38
N ALA A 70 -1.35 -0.46 12.53
CA ALA A 70 0.00 -0.14 12.95
C ALA A 70 0.77 0.51 11.79
N ILE A 71 1.77 1.32 12.12
CA ILE A 71 2.62 2.01 11.12
C ILE A 71 4.06 1.84 11.56
N GLY A 72 4.89 1.27 10.69
CA GLY A 72 6.32 1.13 10.95
C GLY A 72 7.05 2.48 10.94
N ASP A 73 8.19 2.54 11.64
CA ASP A 73 8.90 3.81 11.87
C ASP A 73 9.41 4.50 10.60
N GLU A 74 9.59 3.76 9.51
CA GLU A 74 10.09 4.31 8.23
C GLU A 74 9.01 4.45 7.17
N ALA A 75 7.81 3.90 7.41
CA ALA A 75 6.78 3.79 6.37
C ALA A 75 6.30 5.14 5.84
N LEU A 76 6.06 6.10 6.73
CA LEU A 76 5.57 7.41 6.30
C LEU A 76 6.64 8.22 5.57
N ASP A 77 7.90 8.10 5.98
CA ASP A 77 9.00 8.79 5.32
C ASP A 77 9.17 8.32 3.88
N THR A 78 9.18 7.01 3.66
CA THR A 78 9.32 6.46 2.31
C THR A 78 8.07 6.68 1.46
N LEU A 79 6.89 6.64 2.06
CA LEU A 79 5.65 6.96 1.36
C LEU A 79 5.67 8.42 0.88
N LYS A 80 6.09 9.32 1.72
CA LYS A 80 6.15 10.75 1.40
C LYS A 80 7.19 11.06 0.33
N GLU A 81 8.38 10.47 0.44
CA GLU A 81 9.49 10.76 -0.46
C GLU A 81 9.41 10.04 -1.80
N MET A 82 9.00 8.76 -1.79
CA MET A 82 9.09 7.88 -2.94
C MET A 82 7.77 7.20 -3.30
N GLY A 83 6.71 7.48 -2.56
CA GLY A 83 5.46 6.74 -2.71
C GLY A 83 5.62 5.26 -2.37
N HIS A 84 6.62 4.93 -1.55
CA HIS A 84 7.05 3.55 -1.30
C HIS A 84 6.73 3.12 0.12
N CYS A 85 5.97 2.05 0.23
CA CYS A 85 5.83 1.32 1.49
C CYS A 85 5.22 -0.06 1.20
N THR A 86 5.19 -0.91 2.21
CA THR A 86 4.52 -2.20 2.15
C THR A 86 3.18 -2.07 2.85
N LEU A 87 2.12 -2.48 2.15
CA LEU A 87 0.77 -2.57 2.72
C LEU A 87 0.52 -4.02 3.08
N SER A 88 0.52 -4.33 4.37
CA SER A 88 0.27 -5.67 4.87
C SER A 88 -1.19 -5.79 5.35
N PHE A 89 -1.90 -6.76 4.82
CA PHE A 89 -3.32 -6.96 5.12
C PHE A 89 -3.56 -7.92 6.29
N LYS A 90 -2.53 -8.18 7.08
CA LYS A 90 -2.63 -9.07 8.23
C LYS A 90 -3.16 -8.39 9.50
N GLY A 91 -3.20 -7.06 9.51
CA GLY A 91 -3.62 -6.31 10.69
C GLY A 91 -2.62 -6.45 11.83
N GLY A 92 -3.13 -6.37 13.06
CA GLY A 92 -2.29 -6.43 14.25
C GLY A 92 -1.81 -5.06 14.71
N ASP A 93 -1.37 -4.99 15.95
CA ASP A 93 -0.99 -3.73 16.60
C ASP A 93 0.52 -3.43 16.52
N THR A 94 1.26 -4.25 15.81
CA THR A 94 2.71 -4.09 15.61
C THR A 94 3.05 -4.25 14.14
N ALA A 95 3.81 -3.31 13.60
CA ALA A 95 4.28 -3.40 12.22
C ALA A 95 5.29 -4.54 12.07
N GLU A 96 5.12 -5.35 11.03
CA GLU A 96 6.03 -6.47 10.75
C GLU A 96 7.44 -6.01 10.43
N ARG A 97 7.56 -4.86 9.79
CA ARG A 97 8.83 -4.23 9.38
C ARG A 97 8.71 -2.74 9.46
N PRO A 98 9.82 -2.00 9.56
CA PRO A 98 9.78 -0.53 9.62
C PRO A 98 9.07 0.16 8.46
N GLY A 99 9.09 -0.46 7.28
CA GLY A 99 8.45 0.08 6.07
C GLY A 99 7.00 -0.34 5.86
N CYS A 100 6.36 -1.00 6.83
CA CYS A 100 5.01 -1.52 6.68
C CYS A 100 3.95 -0.62 7.29
N ILE A 101 2.79 -0.56 6.60
CA ILE A 101 1.53 -0.10 7.17
C ILE A 101 0.64 -1.33 7.28
N MET A 102 0.19 -1.63 8.48
CA MET A 102 -0.66 -2.79 8.75
C MET A 102 -2.12 -2.41 8.60
N LEU A 103 -2.86 -3.22 7.86
CA LEU A 103 -4.25 -2.96 7.48
C LEU A 103 -5.14 -4.12 7.87
N GLN A 104 -6.36 -3.81 8.30
CA GLN A 104 -7.39 -4.79 8.62
C GLN A 104 -8.72 -4.38 8.00
N GLY A 105 -9.40 -5.31 7.35
CA GLY A 105 -10.70 -5.07 6.74
C GLY A 105 -11.50 -6.35 6.61
N ASP A 106 -12.79 -6.21 6.27
CA ASP A 106 -13.72 -7.33 6.16
C ASP A 106 -13.58 -8.08 4.83
N GLU A 107 -13.17 -7.36 3.78
CA GLU A 107 -13.01 -7.95 2.45
C GLU A 107 -11.53 -8.01 2.08
N PRO A 108 -11.01 -9.18 1.69
CA PRO A 108 -9.61 -9.26 1.28
C PRO A 108 -9.39 -8.56 -0.06
N LEU A 109 -8.23 -7.93 -0.20
CA LEU A 109 -7.78 -7.43 -1.49
C LEU A 109 -7.34 -8.63 -2.33
N THR A 110 -7.79 -8.67 -3.59
CA THR A 110 -7.46 -9.76 -4.52
C THR A 110 -6.67 -9.22 -5.72
N LYS A 111 -6.06 -10.14 -6.47
CA LYS A 111 -5.36 -9.78 -7.70
C LYS A 111 -6.25 -9.05 -8.68
N ASP A 112 -7.53 -9.41 -8.74
CA ASP A 112 -8.48 -8.81 -9.68
C ASP A 112 -8.81 -7.37 -9.34
N ASP A 113 -8.57 -6.95 -8.10
CA ASP A 113 -8.79 -5.56 -7.68
C ASP A 113 -7.70 -4.61 -8.20
N ILE A 114 -6.51 -5.14 -8.45
CA ILE A 114 -5.36 -4.35 -8.92
C ILE A 114 -5.49 -4.09 -10.40
N LYS A 115 -5.74 -2.85 -10.76
CA LYS A 115 -5.87 -2.44 -12.16
C LYS A 115 -5.54 -0.96 -12.32
N ALA A 116 -5.16 -0.59 -13.55
CA ALA A 116 -4.88 0.81 -13.87
C ALA A 116 -6.15 1.64 -13.65
N GLY A 117 -6.01 2.79 -13.01
CA GLY A 117 -7.11 3.67 -12.67
C GLY A 117 -7.70 3.44 -11.28
N ALA A 118 -7.40 2.32 -10.64
CA ALA A 118 -7.79 2.10 -9.25
C ALA A 118 -6.99 3.04 -8.34
N THR A 119 -7.56 3.41 -7.20
CA THR A 119 -6.96 4.42 -6.32
C THR A 119 -6.56 3.85 -4.97
N ILE A 120 -5.65 4.56 -4.31
CA ILE A 120 -5.29 4.36 -2.91
C ILE A 120 -5.50 5.69 -2.20
N GLU A 121 -6.32 5.68 -1.16
CA GLU A 121 -6.74 6.89 -0.46
C GLU A 121 -6.64 6.67 1.06
N ILE A 122 -6.17 7.69 1.78
CA ILE A 122 -6.13 7.65 3.26
C ILE A 122 -6.93 8.84 3.78
N TYR A 123 -7.86 8.56 4.66
CA TYR A 123 -8.76 9.56 5.26
C TYR A 123 -8.46 9.81 6.72
#